data_260ecad9b458489d6431927f88b9430a
#
_entry.id   260ecad9b458489d6431927f88b9430a
#
_cell.length_a   1.000
_cell.length_b   1.000
_cell.length_c   1.000
_cell.angle_alpha   90.00
_cell.angle_beta   90.00
_cell.angle_gamma   90.00
#
_symmetry.space_group_name_H-M   'P 1'
#
loop_
_entity.id
_entity.type
_entity.pdbx_description
1 polymer ?
#
loop_
_entity_poly.entity_id
_entity_poly.type
_entity_poly.pdbx_seq_one_letter_code
_entity_poly.pdbx_strand_id
1 'polypeptide(L)'
;MGDDVRVTWRRVRESWARSAAIELPLAVPAQPPAPGCLRVAFLVYRGNPQCGGQGVYTRHLTRELVAMGHSVTVFAGQPWPQLDPGVGFVPLPGLDLYRDPDPFRIPHPRELHDLAAAVELGVMLTAGFGEPLAFSMRARRVLRSRRGQFDLVHDNQCLGTGMLGILGDGWPLLTTLHHPITVDRQLALGHATTPWQRATTRRWFGFLRMQTRVARRLPAIVTVSRSSATDIAAQMGVAPERMTVVPVGVDHTVFRPQPDVAAVPGRLMVTSSSDVPMKGLVPLLEALSLLRADRDVELVVVGKPREGGRVDRAIERLGLRDVVRCVSGISDEELARCYAQAQVAIVPSLYEGFSLPAIEAMACGVPVVATTGGALPEVVGRSGETGVLVPPNDPLALARAIAGLLDDPAARARLGAAGRDRVLDRFTWQVTAMGTAACYRALLDTGPPEGGRGVRGGRHRPQVAPCATDRSLVTSAAKGAPC
;
A
#
# COMPACT_ATOMS: atom_id res chain seq x y z
N MET A 1 9.27 -35.18 -27.90
CA MET A 1 8.58 -33.97 -28.40
C MET A 1 7.02 -34.05 -28.35
N GLY A 2 6.40 -35.24 -28.37
CA GLY A 2 4.93 -35.38 -28.34
C GLY A 2 4.28 -35.21 -26.97
N ASP A 3 4.91 -35.63 -25.89
CA ASP A 3 4.34 -35.60 -24.54
C ASP A 3 4.37 -34.21 -23.90
N ASP A 4 5.38 -33.43 -24.19
CA ASP A 4 5.54 -32.06 -23.67
C ASP A 4 4.46 -31.12 -24.24
N VAL A 5 4.09 -31.28 -25.51
CA VAL A 5 3.03 -30.51 -26.17
C VAL A 5 1.66 -30.88 -25.59
N ARG A 6 1.40 -32.17 -25.32
CA ARG A 6 0.13 -32.64 -24.73
C ARG A 6 -0.05 -32.12 -23.30
N VAL A 7 0.98 -32.12 -22.49
CA VAL A 7 0.97 -31.56 -21.13
C VAL A 7 0.68 -30.07 -21.17
N THR A 8 1.27 -29.33 -22.11
CA THR A 8 1.07 -27.88 -22.27
C THR A 8 -0.39 -27.57 -22.66
N TRP A 9 -0.95 -28.28 -23.66
CA TRP A 9 -2.34 -28.10 -24.08
C TRP A 9 -3.37 -28.51 -23.02
N ARG A 10 -3.08 -29.49 -22.20
CA ARG A 10 -3.93 -29.86 -21.07
C ARG A 10 -4.01 -28.72 -20.05
N ARG A 11 -2.86 -28.13 -19.67
CA ARG A 11 -2.81 -26.97 -18.77
C ARG A 11 -3.58 -25.76 -19.33
N VAL A 12 -3.44 -25.49 -20.62
CA VAL A 12 -4.17 -24.42 -21.31
C VAL A 12 -5.69 -24.66 -21.25
N ARG A 13 -6.18 -25.88 -21.52
CA ARG A 13 -7.60 -26.23 -21.45
C ARG A 13 -8.14 -26.13 -20.02
N GLU A 14 -7.39 -26.56 -19.02
CA GLU A 14 -7.75 -26.43 -17.62
C GLU A 14 -7.80 -24.97 -17.17
N SER A 15 -6.88 -24.13 -17.65
CA SER A 15 -6.91 -22.67 -17.45
C SER A 15 -8.15 -22.04 -18.09
N TRP A 16 -8.50 -22.44 -19.31
CA TRP A 16 -9.69 -21.94 -19.99
C TRP A 16 -11.00 -22.37 -19.30
N ALA A 17 -11.09 -23.59 -18.80
CA ALA A 17 -12.25 -24.06 -18.04
C ALA A 17 -12.45 -23.23 -16.76
N ARG A 18 -11.36 -22.89 -16.07
CA ARG A 18 -11.40 -22.02 -14.88
C ARG A 18 -11.76 -20.57 -15.23
N SER A 19 -11.36 -20.08 -16.40
CA SER A 19 -11.69 -18.71 -16.86
C SER A 19 -13.16 -18.51 -17.15
N ALA A 20 -13.84 -19.52 -17.66
CA ALA A 20 -15.27 -19.46 -17.97
C ALA A 20 -16.18 -19.33 -16.73
N ALA A 21 -15.65 -19.56 -15.54
CA ALA A 21 -16.38 -19.54 -14.26
C ALA A 21 -16.21 -18.22 -13.46
N ILE A 22 -15.49 -17.21 -13.97
CA ILE A 22 -15.31 -15.95 -13.25
C ILE A 22 -16.48 -15.02 -13.55
N GLU A 23 -17.39 -14.90 -12.58
CA GLU A 23 -18.43 -13.88 -12.61
C GLU A 23 -17.82 -12.50 -12.34
N LEU A 24 -18.16 -11.53 -13.20
CA LEU A 24 -17.77 -10.14 -12.99
C LEU A 24 -18.74 -9.51 -11.98
N PRO A 25 -18.22 -8.76 -11.00
CA PRO A 25 -19.06 -8.06 -10.05
C PRO A 25 -19.89 -6.98 -10.78
N LEU A 26 -21.10 -6.75 -10.29
CA LEU A 26 -21.96 -5.70 -10.84
C LEU A 26 -21.45 -4.31 -10.44
N ALA A 27 -21.69 -3.33 -11.30
CA ALA A 27 -21.45 -1.94 -10.96
C ALA A 27 -22.41 -1.49 -9.85
N VAL A 28 -21.89 -0.76 -8.85
CA VAL A 28 -22.66 -0.21 -7.74
C VAL A 28 -22.63 1.32 -7.85
N PRO A 29 -23.76 2.03 -7.83
CA PRO A 29 -23.78 3.49 -7.83
C PRO A 29 -23.23 4.04 -6.51
N ALA A 30 -22.49 5.16 -6.59
CA ALA A 30 -22.06 5.89 -5.40
C ALA A 30 -23.25 6.67 -4.81
N GLN A 31 -23.19 6.96 -3.50
CA GLN A 31 -24.13 7.91 -2.92
C GLN A 31 -23.91 9.31 -3.52
N PRO A 32 -24.97 10.14 -3.65
CA PRO A 32 -24.83 11.50 -4.15
C PRO A 32 -23.99 12.35 -3.19
N PRO A 33 -23.25 13.37 -3.71
CA PRO A 33 -22.45 14.22 -2.86
C PRO A 33 -23.33 15.16 -2.02
N ALA A 34 -22.86 15.50 -0.82
CA ALA A 34 -23.46 16.59 -0.03
C ALA A 34 -23.19 17.95 -0.72
N PRO A 35 -23.98 19.01 -0.41
CA PRO A 35 -23.75 20.33 -0.96
C PRO A 35 -22.31 20.81 -0.74
N GLY A 36 -21.65 21.28 -1.81
CA GLY A 36 -20.25 21.74 -1.76
C GLY A 36 -19.21 20.62 -1.73
N CYS A 37 -19.60 19.35 -1.78
CA CYS A 37 -18.69 18.20 -1.84
C CYS A 37 -18.47 17.76 -3.29
N LEU A 38 -17.40 16.97 -3.49
CA LEU A 38 -16.87 16.61 -4.80
C LEU A 38 -17.34 15.22 -5.24
N ARG A 39 -17.39 15.00 -6.56
CA ARG A 39 -17.58 13.72 -7.21
C ARG A 39 -16.21 13.22 -7.70
N VAL A 40 -15.71 12.15 -7.11
CA VAL A 40 -14.35 11.64 -7.33
C VAL A 40 -14.40 10.33 -8.11
N ALA A 41 -13.68 10.25 -9.23
CA ALA A 41 -13.38 8.99 -9.90
C ALA A 41 -12.05 8.44 -9.34
N PHE A 42 -12.11 7.40 -8.52
CA PHE A 42 -10.95 6.78 -7.88
C PHE A 42 -10.51 5.54 -8.67
N LEU A 43 -9.25 5.53 -9.12
CA LEU A 43 -8.72 4.46 -9.97
C LEU A 43 -7.78 3.56 -9.18
N VAL A 44 -7.99 2.25 -9.23
CA VAL A 44 -7.09 1.24 -8.64
C VAL A 44 -6.94 0.05 -9.58
N TYR A 45 -5.71 -0.21 -10.06
CA TYR A 45 -5.50 -1.29 -11.02
C TYR A 45 -5.49 -2.68 -10.38
N ARG A 46 -5.15 -2.79 -9.09
CA ARG A 46 -5.22 -3.99 -8.26
C ARG A 46 -5.73 -3.64 -6.87
N GLY A 47 -6.94 -4.07 -6.55
CA GLY A 47 -7.61 -3.75 -5.30
C GLY A 47 -7.54 -4.83 -4.23
N ASN A 48 -6.53 -5.73 -4.26
CA ASN A 48 -6.45 -6.85 -3.32
C ASN A 48 -6.68 -6.40 -1.86
N PRO A 49 -7.75 -6.86 -1.20
CA PRO A 49 -8.09 -6.43 0.15
C PRO A 49 -7.19 -7.05 1.23
N GLN A 50 -6.51 -8.16 0.93
CA GLN A 50 -5.78 -8.97 1.92
C GLN A 50 -4.25 -8.91 1.75
N CYS A 51 -3.75 -8.36 0.64
CA CYS A 51 -2.33 -8.33 0.35
C CYS A 51 -1.94 -7.05 -0.37
N GLY A 52 -1.00 -6.32 0.21
CA GLY A 52 -0.51 -5.06 -0.35
C GLY A 52 -1.35 -3.85 0.08
N GLY A 53 -0.68 -2.75 0.42
CA GLY A 53 -1.31 -1.56 0.99
C GLY A 53 -2.34 -0.84 0.11
N GLN A 54 -2.37 -1.10 -1.22
CA GLN A 54 -3.27 -0.39 -2.14
C GLN A 54 -4.75 -0.72 -1.93
N GLY A 55 -5.10 -1.98 -1.64
CA GLY A 55 -6.48 -2.40 -1.38
C GLY A 55 -6.99 -1.82 -0.06
N VAL A 56 -6.20 -1.94 1.00
CA VAL A 56 -6.49 -1.37 2.33
C VAL A 56 -6.62 0.16 2.23
N TYR A 57 -5.68 0.84 1.56
CA TYR A 57 -5.74 2.27 1.31
C TYR A 57 -7.01 2.68 0.56
N THR A 58 -7.37 1.96 -0.51
CA THR A 58 -8.58 2.24 -1.29
C THR A 58 -9.83 2.15 -0.41
N ARG A 59 -9.98 1.04 0.33
CA ARG A 59 -11.16 0.81 1.18
C ARG A 59 -11.35 1.94 2.18
N HIS A 60 -10.33 2.16 3.01
CA HIS A 60 -10.48 3.09 4.13
C HIS A 60 -10.51 4.57 3.69
N LEU A 61 -9.68 4.97 2.73
CA LEU A 61 -9.72 6.35 2.23
C LEU A 61 -11.08 6.67 1.59
N THR A 62 -11.61 5.76 0.74
CA THR A 62 -12.90 6.02 0.08
C THR A 62 -14.05 6.04 1.07
N ARG A 63 -14.03 5.19 2.12
CA ARG A 63 -14.98 5.21 3.23
C ARG A 63 -14.99 6.59 3.92
N GLU A 64 -13.83 7.10 4.31
CA GLU A 64 -13.73 8.38 5.00
C GLU A 64 -14.11 9.57 4.09
N LEU A 65 -13.74 9.55 2.82
CA LEU A 65 -14.18 10.58 1.87
C LEU A 65 -15.71 10.60 1.71
N VAL A 66 -16.34 9.42 1.68
CA VAL A 66 -17.81 9.29 1.65
C VAL A 66 -18.43 9.80 2.96
N ALA A 67 -17.84 9.48 4.13
CA ALA A 67 -18.26 10.01 5.42
C ALA A 67 -18.13 11.53 5.51
N MET A 68 -17.18 12.14 4.80
CA MET A 68 -17.03 13.60 4.65
C MET A 68 -18.05 14.22 3.66
N GLY A 69 -18.93 13.43 3.05
CA GLY A 69 -19.97 13.87 2.12
C GLY A 69 -19.56 13.87 0.64
N HIS A 70 -18.34 13.45 0.29
CA HIS A 70 -17.93 13.30 -1.11
C HIS A 70 -18.62 12.10 -1.76
N SER A 71 -18.90 12.18 -3.07
CA SER A 71 -19.34 11.05 -3.88
C SER A 71 -18.11 10.39 -4.48
N VAL A 72 -17.81 9.15 -4.11
CA VAL A 72 -16.63 8.43 -4.61
C VAL A 72 -17.05 7.20 -5.40
N THR A 73 -16.59 7.08 -6.64
CA THR A 73 -16.76 5.88 -7.46
C THR A 73 -15.39 5.26 -7.73
N VAL A 74 -15.19 4.03 -7.29
CA VAL A 74 -13.96 3.26 -7.50
C VAL A 74 -14.05 2.50 -8.83
N PHE A 75 -13.10 2.76 -9.71
CA PHE A 75 -12.88 2.02 -10.95
C PHE A 75 -11.71 1.06 -10.71
N ALA A 76 -11.98 -0.24 -10.68
CA ALA A 76 -10.97 -1.21 -10.29
C ALA A 76 -10.74 -2.32 -11.31
N GLY A 77 -9.47 -2.77 -11.39
CA GLY A 77 -9.08 -4.05 -11.97
C GLY A 77 -9.06 -5.17 -10.91
N GLN A 78 -8.87 -6.41 -11.37
CA GLN A 78 -8.71 -7.57 -10.49
C GLN A 78 -7.32 -7.59 -9.80
N PRO A 79 -7.23 -8.20 -8.60
CA PRO A 79 -8.34 -8.63 -7.74
C PRO A 79 -9.14 -7.44 -7.21
N TRP A 80 -10.46 -7.65 -7.06
CA TRP A 80 -11.40 -6.59 -6.72
C TRP A 80 -11.18 -6.05 -5.30
N PRO A 81 -11.32 -4.73 -5.10
CA PRO A 81 -11.27 -4.15 -3.76
C PRO A 81 -12.51 -4.52 -2.95
N GLN A 82 -12.34 -4.65 -1.65
CA GLN A 82 -13.45 -4.61 -0.72
C GLN A 82 -13.80 -3.15 -0.43
N LEU A 83 -15.06 -2.78 -0.63
CA LEU A 83 -15.53 -1.40 -0.46
C LEU A 83 -16.65 -1.35 0.56
N ASP A 84 -16.72 -0.24 1.30
CA ASP A 84 -17.76 0.00 2.29
C ASP A 84 -19.01 0.62 1.65
N PRO A 85 -20.19 0.53 2.33
CA PRO A 85 -21.43 1.10 1.82
C PRO A 85 -21.32 2.59 1.46
N GLY A 86 -22.02 3.00 0.39
CA GLY A 86 -21.98 4.38 -0.12
C GLY A 86 -20.89 4.66 -1.13
N VAL A 87 -19.84 3.83 -1.19
CA VAL A 87 -18.81 3.90 -2.24
C VAL A 87 -19.33 3.23 -3.51
N GLY A 88 -19.30 3.98 -4.62
CA GLY A 88 -19.65 3.43 -5.93
C GLY A 88 -18.56 2.52 -6.48
N PHE A 89 -18.94 1.55 -7.32
CA PHE A 89 -18.02 0.61 -7.91
C PHE A 89 -18.27 0.42 -9.40
N VAL A 90 -17.21 0.44 -10.19
CA VAL A 90 -17.23 0.15 -11.63
C VAL A 90 -16.08 -0.82 -11.93
N PRO A 91 -16.38 -2.07 -12.28
CA PRO A 91 -15.37 -3.05 -12.66
C PRO A 91 -14.73 -2.67 -14.00
N LEU A 92 -13.39 -2.71 -14.05
CA LEU A 92 -12.60 -2.59 -15.28
C LEU A 92 -11.77 -3.86 -15.46
N PRO A 93 -12.40 -4.96 -15.89
CA PRO A 93 -11.75 -6.26 -15.96
C PRO A 93 -10.54 -6.25 -16.89
N GLY A 94 -9.42 -6.79 -16.39
CA GLY A 94 -8.24 -7.16 -17.16
C GLY A 94 -8.25 -8.64 -17.52
N LEU A 95 -7.15 -9.14 -18.09
CA LEU A 95 -6.97 -10.56 -18.35
C LEU A 95 -6.67 -11.36 -17.08
N ASP A 96 -6.34 -10.69 -15.98
CA ASP A 96 -5.99 -11.31 -14.70
C ASP A 96 -4.92 -12.42 -14.86
N LEU A 97 -3.83 -12.07 -15.57
CA LEU A 97 -2.80 -13.01 -15.99
C LEU A 97 -1.94 -13.54 -14.82
N TYR A 98 -2.00 -12.88 -13.68
CA TYR A 98 -1.15 -13.17 -12.51
C TYR A 98 -1.98 -13.58 -11.28
N ARG A 99 -3.17 -14.14 -11.51
CA ARG A 99 -4.06 -14.58 -10.43
C ARG A 99 -3.52 -15.82 -9.72
N ASP A 100 -3.84 -15.96 -8.45
CA ASP A 100 -3.62 -17.17 -7.69
C ASP A 100 -4.85 -18.13 -7.85
N PRO A 101 -4.66 -19.43 -8.01
CA PRO A 101 -3.43 -20.23 -8.03
C PRO A 101 -2.81 -20.47 -9.42
N ASP A 102 -3.22 -19.72 -10.45
CA ASP A 102 -2.82 -19.93 -11.86
C ASP A 102 -2.04 -18.70 -12.41
N PRO A 103 -0.84 -18.38 -11.86
CA PRO A 103 -0.03 -17.27 -12.36
C PRO A 103 0.48 -17.57 -13.77
N PHE A 104 0.56 -16.52 -14.60
CA PHE A 104 0.94 -16.60 -16.02
C PHE A 104 -0.02 -17.44 -16.88
N ARG A 105 -1.32 -17.40 -16.51
CA ARG A 105 -2.37 -18.08 -17.27
C ARG A 105 -2.37 -17.63 -18.76
N ILE A 106 -2.80 -18.54 -19.62
CA ILE A 106 -3.06 -18.22 -21.04
C ILE A 106 -4.57 -17.91 -21.16
N PRO A 107 -4.95 -16.66 -21.50
CA PRO A 107 -6.35 -16.28 -21.61
C PRO A 107 -7.01 -17.00 -22.79
N HIS A 108 -8.33 -17.22 -22.69
CA HIS A 108 -9.11 -17.72 -23.82
C HIS A 108 -9.17 -16.66 -24.94
N PRO A 109 -9.13 -17.01 -26.23
CA PRO A 109 -9.20 -16.04 -27.34
C PRO A 109 -10.38 -15.06 -27.26
N ARG A 110 -11.52 -15.49 -26.69
CA ARG A 110 -12.69 -14.63 -26.48
C ARG A 110 -12.47 -13.50 -25.47
N GLU A 111 -11.45 -13.61 -24.61
CA GLU A 111 -11.07 -12.57 -23.65
C GLU A 111 -10.26 -11.45 -24.29
N LEU A 112 -9.74 -11.68 -25.51
CA LEU A 112 -8.98 -10.68 -26.28
C LEU A 112 -9.91 -9.77 -27.08
N HIS A 113 -10.86 -9.14 -26.39
CA HIS A 113 -11.93 -8.35 -27.03
C HIS A 113 -11.55 -6.88 -27.24
N ASP A 114 -10.44 -6.40 -26.70
CA ASP A 114 -9.97 -5.03 -26.89
C ASP A 114 -8.44 -4.93 -27.03
N LEU A 115 -7.98 -3.75 -27.50
CA LEU A 115 -6.55 -3.47 -27.68
C LEU A 115 -5.77 -3.58 -26.36
N ALA A 116 -6.40 -3.19 -25.24
CA ALA A 116 -5.73 -3.26 -23.93
C ALA A 116 -5.45 -4.71 -23.52
N ALA A 117 -6.38 -5.65 -23.81
CA ALA A 117 -6.17 -7.08 -23.58
C ALA A 117 -5.03 -7.64 -24.46
N ALA A 118 -5.00 -7.25 -25.74
CA ALA A 118 -3.93 -7.69 -26.65
C ALA A 118 -2.55 -7.16 -26.18
N VAL A 119 -2.46 -5.91 -25.73
CA VAL A 119 -1.25 -5.30 -25.18
C VAL A 119 -0.84 -6.00 -23.90
N GLU A 120 -1.77 -6.28 -22.98
CA GLU A 120 -1.53 -6.95 -21.71
C GLU A 120 -0.91 -8.35 -21.93
N LEU A 121 -1.51 -9.15 -22.81
CA LEU A 121 -1.01 -10.45 -23.21
C LEU A 121 0.38 -10.35 -23.87
N GLY A 122 0.55 -9.46 -24.85
CA GLY A 122 1.81 -9.27 -25.55
C GLY A 122 2.96 -8.89 -24.64
N VAL A 123 2.72 -8.05 -23.63
CA VAL A 123 3.72 -7.68 -22.61
C VAL A 123 4.04 -8.88 -21.73
N MET A 124 3.07 -9.69 -21.31
CA MET A 124 3.29 -10.90 -20.51
C MET A 124 4.09 -11.95 -21.28
N LEU A 125 3.76 -12.21 -22.54
CA LEU A 125 4.49 -13.17 -23.39
C LEU A 125 5.98 -12.81 -23.57
N THR A 126 6.33 -11.55 -23.37
CA THR A 126 7.72 -11.08 -23.35
C THR A 126 8.29 -10.94 -21.93
N ALA A 127 7.76 -11.67 -20.95
CA ALA A 127 8.15 -11.63 -19.54
C ALA A 127 8.07 -10.24 -18.88
N GLY A 128 7.17 -9.38 -19.36
CA GLY A 128 6.90 -8.05 -18.77
C GLY A 128 5.61 -8.02 -17.97
N PHE A 129 5.42 -6.94 -17.20
CA PHE A 129 4.21 -6.68 -16.41
C PHE A 129 3.37 -5.61 -17.11
N GLY A 130 2.25 -6.00 -17.72
CA GLY A 130 1.44 -5.15 -18.60
C GLY A 130 0.22 -4.52 -17.94
N GLU A 131 -0.20 -4.96 -16.76
CA GLU A 131 -1.46 -4.54 -16.11
C GLU A 131 -1.61 -3.02 -15.95
N PRO A 132 -0.60 -2.26 -15.43
CA PRO A 132 -0.78 -0.81 -15.27
C PRO A 132 -1.04 -0.09 -16.60
N LEU A 133 -0.41 -0.54 -17.69
CA LEU A 133 -0.61 0.03 -19.01
C LEU A 133 -2.03 -0.25 -19.51
N ALA A 134 -2.43 -1.53 -19.51
CA ALA A 134 -3.75 -1.97 -20.00
C ALA A 134 -4.89 -1.35 -19.17
N PHE A 135 -4.77 -1.37 -17.84
CA PHE A 135 -5.76 -0.73 -16.96
C PHE A 135 -5.91 0.76 -17.26
N SER A 136 -4.81 1.50 -17.41
CA SER A 136 -4.86 2.93 -17.69
C SER A 136 -5.55 3.25 -19.04
N MET A 137 -5.40 2.38 -20.04
CA MET A 137 -6.08 2.51 -21.34
C MET A 137 -7.60 2.31 -21.18
N ARG A 138 -8.02 1.27 -20.42
CA ARG A 138 -9.44 1.00 -20.11
C ARG A 138 -10.06 2.14 -19.30
N ALA A 139 -9.38 2.59 -18.25
CA ALA A 139 -9.84 3.69 -17.41
C ALA A 139 -10.07 4.97 -18.22
N ARG A 140 -9.11 5.37 -19.06
CA ARG A 140 -9.28 6.52 -19.96
C ARG A 140 -10.49 6.38 -20.88
N ARG A 141 -10.67 5.20 -21.50
CA ARG A 141 -11.81 4.96 -22.42
C ARG A 141 -13.14 5.13 -21.69
N VAL A 142 -13.27 4.56 -20.48
CA VAL A 142 -14.51 4.64 -19.69
C VAL A 142 -14.75 6.06 -19.18
N LEU A 143 -13.72 6.77 -18.70
CA LEU A 143 -13.85 8.15 -18.23
C LEU A 143 -14.26 9.11 -19.35
N ARG A 144 -13.82 8.89 -20.59
CA ARG A 144 -14.25 9.70 -21.75
C ARG A 144 -15.75 9.69 -22.00
N SER A 145 -16.39 8.53 -21.80
CA SER A 145 -17.86 8.40 -21.93
C SER A 145 -18.63 8.95 -20.74
N ARG A 146 -17.93 9.31 -19.64
CA ARG A 146 -18.52 9.79 -18.38
C ARG A 146 -18.17 11.25 -18.07
N ARG A 147 -17.88 12.05 -19.10
CA ARG A 147 -17.59 13.48 -18.93
C ARG A 147 -18.71 14.20 -18.21
N GLY A 148 -18.35 15.03 -17.22
CA GLY A 148 -19.30 15.78 -16.40
C GLY A 148 -19.92 14.99 -15.23
N GLN A 149 -19.65 13.69 -15.12
CA GLN A 149 -20.09 12.90 -13.97
C GLN A 149 -19.18 13.06 -12.74
N PHE A 150 -17.91 13.43 -12.95
CA PHE A 150 -16.91 13.60 -11.89
C PHE A 150 -16.26 14.97 -11.99
N ASP A 151 -15.77 15.46 -10.87
CA ASP A 151 -15.07 16.74 -10.77
C ASP A 151 -13.55 16.57 -10.93
N LEU A 152 -13.03 15.41 -10.50
CA LEU A 152 -11.62 15.03 -10.61
C LEU A 152 -11.43 13.51 -10.69
N VAL A 153 -10.22 13.12 -11.08
CA VAL A 153 -9.75 11.72 -11.09
C VAL A 153 -8.63 11.57 -10.07
N HIS A 154 -8.67 10.50 -9.27
CA HIS A 154 -7.61 10.12 -8.36
C HIS A 154 -7.03 8.76 -8.78
N ASP A 155 -5.77 8.72 -9.18
CA ASP A 155 -5.03 7.50 -9.53
C ASP A 155 -4.28 6.94 -8.33
N ASN A 156 -4.59 5.71 -7.92
CA ASN A 156 -3.88 5.01 -6.85
C ASN A 156 -2.70 4.20 -7.44
N GLN A 157 -1.60 4.89 -7.73
CA GLN A 157 -0.31 4.35 -8.18
C GLN A 157 -0.36 3.45 -9.43
N CYS A 158 -1.29 3.64 -10.34
CA CYS A 158 -1.24 2.93 -11.62
C CYS A 158 -0.10 3.48 -12.50
N LEU A 159 -0.03 4.81 -12.67
CA LEU A 159 1.02 5.49 -13.44
C LEU A 159 1.18 4.96 -14.88
N GLY A 160 0.12 4.41 -15.46
CA GLY A 160 0.10 3.99 -16.85
C GLY A 160 0.01 5.19 -17.80
N THR A 161 0.42 5.04 -19.07
CA THR A 161 0.38 6.14 -20.06
C THR A 161 -1.01 6.71 -20.29
N GLY A 162 -2.08 5.93 -20.03
CA GLY A 162 -3.45 6.40 -20.05
C GLY A 162 -3.73 7.58 -19.12
N MET A 163 -2.96 7.72 -18.00
CA MET A 163 -3.07 8.87 -17.10
C MET A 163 -2.72 10.19 -17.79
N LEU A 164 -1.69 10.21 -18.65
CA LEU A 164 -1.38 11.37 -19.46
C LEU A 164 -2.49 11.67 -20.48
N GLY A 165 -3.15 10.63 -20.96
CA GLY A 165 -4.32 10.77 -21.82
C GLY A 165 -5.52 11.36 -21.07
N ILE A 166 -5.76 10.98 -19.81
CA ILE A 166 -6.79 11.54 -18.93
C ILE A 166 -6.53 13.03 -18.70
N LEU A 167 -5.28 13.42 -18.41
CA LEU A 167 -4.87 14.83 -18.35
C LEU A 167 -5.12 15.57 -19.66
N GLY A 168 -4.70 15.00 -20.80
CA GLY A 168 -4.93 15.57 -22.13
C GLY A 168 -6.41 15.68 -22.51
N ASP A 169 -7.26 14.84 -21.93
CA ASP A 169 -8.71 14.93 -22.07
C ASP A 169 -9.31 16.04 -21.14
N GLY A 170 -8.49 16.77 -20.37
CA GLY A 170 -8.89 17.92 -19.54
C GLY A 170 -9.41 17.57 -18.15
N TRP A 171 -9.12 16.36 -17.66
CA TRP A 171 -9.48 15.99 -16.29
C TRP A 171 -8.46 16.51 -15.28
N PRO A 172 -8.88 17.14 -14.16
CA PRO A 172 -8.02 17.31 -12.99
C PRO A 172 -7.61 15.93 -12.46
N LEU A 173 -6.30 15.68 -12.32
CA LEU A 173 -5.77 14.37 -11.94
C LEU A 173 -4.81 14.52 -10.76
N LEU A 174 -5.16 13.90 -9.64
CA LEU A 174 -4.29 13.64 -8.50
C LEU A 174 -3.80 12.20 -8.58
N THR A 175 -2.56 11.94 -8.19
CA THR A 175 -2.05 10.55 -8.08
C THR A 175 -1.46 10.33 -6.70
N THR A 176 -1.87 9.26 -6.01
CA THR A 176 -1.14 8.75 -4.85
C THR A 176 -0.02 7.84 -5.31
N LEU A 177 1.20 8.10 -4.83
CA LEU A 177 2.39 7.29 -5.07
C LEU A 177 2.97 6.88 -3.71
N HIS A 178 2.74 5.62 -3.32
CA HIS A 178 3.09 5.12 -1.99
C HIS A 178 4.60 5.00 -1.79
N HIS A 179 5.29 4.43 -2.77
CA HIS A 179 6.76 4.35 -2.81
C HIS A 179 7.23 4.07 -4.25
N PRO A 180 8.47 4.41 -4.59
CA PRO A 180 9.00 4.09 -5.91
C PRO A 180 9.35 2.60 -5.99
N ILE A 181 8.66 1.84 -6.86
CA ILE A 181 8.91 0.40 -7.10
C ILE A 181 10.34 0.12 -7.64
N THR A 182 11.09 1.17 -7.94
CA THR A 182 12.52 1.09 -8.29
C THR A 182 13.36 0.47 -7.16
N VAL A 183 12.97 0.66 -5.90
CA VAL A 183 13.60 0.01 -4.72
C VAL A 183 13.42 -1.50 -4.81
N ASP A 184 12.20 -1.97 -5.09
CA ASP A 184 11.91 -3.40 -5.24
C ASP A 184 12.74 -4.02 -6.36
N ARG A 185 12.88 -3.31 -7.49
CA ARG A 185 13.73 -3.74 -8.61
C ARG A 185 15.20 -3.88 -8.20
N GLN A 186 15.74 -2.91 -7.47
CA GLN A 186 17.15 -2.97 -7.03
C GLN A 186 17.39 -4.18 -6.14
N LEU A 187 16.50 -4.45 -5.20
CA LEU A 187 16.55 -5.60 -4.32
C LEU A 187 16.42 -6.92 -5.10
N ALA A 188 15.44 -7.01 -6.01
CA ALA A 188 15.26 -8.20 -6.85
C ALA A 188 16.50 -8.49 -7.72
N LEU A 189 17.15 -7.45 -8.26
CA LEU A 189 18.41 -7.59 -9.01
C LEU A 189 19.58 -7.98 -8.13
N GLY A 190 19.65 -7.51 -6.89
CA GLY A 190 20.67 -7.92 -5.91
C GLY A 190 20.59 -9.41 -5.54
N HIS A 191 19.38 -9.99 -5.58
CA HIS A 191 19.15 -11.41 -5.30
C HIS A 191 19.27 -12.32 -6.53
N ALA A 192 19.33 -11.77 -7.74
CA ALA A 192 19.47 -12.55 -8.97
C ALA A 192 20.88 -13.11 -9.11
N THR A 193 21.01 -14.44 -9.05
CA THR A 193 22.30 -15.16 -9.09
C THR A 193 22.79 -15.45 -10.51
N THR A 194 21.87 -15.58 -11.47
CA THR A 194 22.21 -15.92 -12.86
C THR A 194 21.98 -14.75 -13.83
N PRO A 195 22.71 -14.68 -14.97
CA PRO A 195 22.46 -13.67 -16.00
C PRO A 195 21.03 -13.71 -16.55
N TRP A 196 20.44 -14.89 -16.67
CA TRP A 196 19.05 -15.08 -17.11
C TRP A 196 18.04 -14.49 -16.10
N GLN A 197 18.22 -14.77 -14.82
CA GLN A 197 17.39 -14.16 -13.78
C GLN A 197 17.50 -12.64 -13.79
N ARG A 198 18.70 -12.08 -13.97
CA ARG A 198 18.90 -10.63 -14.09
C ARG A 198 18.17 -10.05 -15.31
N ALA A 199 18.25 -10.74 -16.45
CA ALA A 199 17.58 -10.29 -17.68
C ALA A 199 16.05 -10.31 -17.54
N THR A 200 15.48 -11.40 -17.02
CA THR A 200 14.03 -11.54 -16.80
C THR A 200 13.53 -10.55 -15.76
N THR A 201 14.27 -10.35 -14.66
CA THR A 201 13.94 -9.33 -13.64
C THR A 201 13.95 -7.93 -14.26
N ARG A 202 14.97 -7.56 -15.06
CA ARG A 202 14.99 -6.27 -15.75
C ARG A 202 13.82 -6.09 -16.70
N ARG A 203 13.43 -7.15 -17.39
CA ARG A 203 12.30 -7.13 -18.32
C ARG A 203 10.97 -7.02 -17.57
N TRP A 204 10.80 -7.77 -16.48
CA TRP A 204 9.65 -7.69 -15.60
C TRP A 204 9.40 -6.26 -15.11
N PHE A 205 10.42 -5.63 -14.57
CA PHE A 205 10.37 -4.23 -14.11
C PHE A 205 10.48 -3.18 -15.23
N GLY A 206 10.37 -3.58 -16.49
CA GLY A 206 10.43 -2.66 -17.64
C GLY A 206 9.36 -1.58 -17.63
N PHE A 207 8.20 -1.84 -17.02
CA PHE A 207 7.09 -0.88 -16.85
C PHE A 207 7.49 0.35 -16.02
N LEU A 208 8.51 0.28 -15.18
CA LEU A 208 8.99 1.41 -14.38
C LEU A 208 9.46 2.60 -15.23
N ARG A 209 9.98 2.34 -16.44
CA ARG A 209 10.32 3.42 -17.38
C ARG A 209 9.07 4.24 -17.78
N MET A 210 7.96 3.55 -17.97
CA MET A 210 6.66 4.18 -18.24
C MET A 210 6.19 4.96 -17.02
N GLN A 211 6.15 4.33 -15.84
CA GLN A 211 5.70 4.96 -14.61
C GLN A 211 6.52 6.21 -14.27
N THR A 212 7.85 6.15 -14.38
CA THR A 212 8.74 7.30 -14.20
C THR A 212 8.43 8.42 -15.17
N ARG A 213 8.21 8.11 -16.47
CA ARG A 213 7.86 9.12 -17.49
C ARG A 213 6.52 9.76 -17.22
N VAL A 214 5.55 9.00 -16.75
CA VAL A 214 4.22 9.50 -16.37
C VAL A 214 4.33 10.36 -15.13
N ALA A 215 4.93 9.88 -14.04
CA ALA A 215 5.06 10.60 -12.77
C ALA A 215 5.68 11.99 -12.94
N ARG A 216 6.73 12.13 -13.77
CA ARG A 216 7.38 13.42 -14.07
C ARG A 216 6.46 14.44 -14.71
N ARG A 217 5.33 14.05 -15.28
CA ARG A 217 4.39 14.91 -16.00
C ARG A 217 3.09 15.15 -15.25
N LEU A 218 2.87 14.45 -14.14
CA LEU A 218 1.69 14.67 -13.32
C LEU A 218 1.74 16.02 -12.61
N PRO A 219 0.62 16.77 -12.55
CA PRO A 219 0.57 18.08 -11.92
C PRO A 219 0.65 18.01 -10.40
N ALA A 220 0.06 16.98 -9.79
CA ALA A 220 -0.02 16.82 -8.35
C ALA A 220 0.13 15.34 -7.96
N ILE A 221 0.96 15.09 -6.96
CA ILE A 221 1.20 13.76 -6.39
C ILE A 221 1.05 13.83 -4.87
N VAL A 222 0.30 12.90 -4.32
CA VAL A 222 0.30 12.61 -2.88
C VAL A 222 1.25 11.46 -2.62
N THR A 223 2.07 11.57 -1.59
CA THR A 223 2.90 10.47 -1.10
C THR A 223 2.76 10.31 0.39
N VAL A 224 3.15 9.15 0.91
CA VAL A 224 2.78 8.71 2.27
C VAL A 224 3.78 9.14 3.37
N SER A 225 4.99 9.57 2.98
CA SER A 225 6.04 9.99 3.91
C SER A 225 7.04 10.94 3.23
N ARG A 226 7.83 11.67 4.02
CA ARG A 226 8.94 12.48 3.51
C ARG A 226 10.04 11.60 2.94
N SER A 227 10.29 10.46 3.54
CA SER A 227 11.23 9.45 3.00
C SER A 227 10.81 9.02 1.61
N SER A 228 9.53 8.63 1.41
CA SER A 228 9.00 8.30 0.08
C SER A 228 9.10 9.47 -0.90
N ALA A 229 8.83 10.70 -0.47
CA ALA A 229 8.96 11.89 -1.32
C ALA A 229 10.42 12.08 -1.79
N THR A 230 11.39 11.92 -0.89
CA THR A 230 12.82 11.98 -1.20
C THR A 230 13.22 10.91 -2.22
N ASP A 231 12.78 9.66 -2.01
CA ASP A 231 13.07 8.55 -2.91
C ASP A 231 12.42 8.73 -4.28
N ILE A 232 11.17 9.21 -4.32
CA ILE A 232 10.46 9.51 -5.57
C ILE A 232 11.19 10.61 -6.35
N ALA A 233 11.61 11.68 -5.67
CA ALA A 233 12.39 12.74 -6.30
C ALA A 233 13.72 12.21 -6.85
N ALA A 234 14.48 11.48 -6.05
CA ALA A 234 15.79 10.96 -6.41
C ALA A 234 15.73 9.89 -7.53
N GLN A 235 14.80 8.94 -7.44
CA GLN A 235 14.79 7.77 -8.32
C GLN A 235 13.91 7.95 -9.56
N MET A 236 12.83 8.74 -9.44
CA MET A 236 11.91 8.98 -10.54
C MET A 236 12.06 10.38 -11.16
N GLY A 237 12.78 11.30 -10.50
CA GLY A 237 13.00 12.66 -10.96
C GLY A 237 11.71 13.49 -10.99
N VAL A 238 10.84 13.27 -10.02
CA VAL A 238 9.65 14.11 -9.78
C VAL A 238 10.09 15.33 -8.99
N ALA A 239 9.61 16.49 -9.40
CA ALA A 239 9.90 17.77 -8.75
C ALA A 239 9.24 17.81 -7.35
N PRO A 240 9.97 18.11 -6.26
CA PRO A 240 9.46 18.08 -4.89
C PRO A 240 8.21 18.94 -4.67
N GLU A 241 8.11 20.08 -5.34
CA GLU A 241 6.99 21.02 -5.25
C GLU A 241 5.66 20.47 -5.80
N ARG A 242 5.69 19.37 -6.53
CA ARG A 242 4.49 18.65 -7.00
C ARG A 242 4.02 17.57 -6.04
N MET A 243 4.78 17.35 -4.97
CA MET A 243 4.50 16.30 -4.01
C MET A 243 3.98 16.87 -2.69
N THR A 244 2.86 16.35 -2.24
CA THR A 244 2.31 16.62 -0.89
C THR A 244 2.34 15.34 -0.08
N VAL A 245 2.88 15.43 1.13
CA VAL A 245 2.91 14.27 2.05
C VAL A 245 1.60 14.21 2.82
N VAL A 246 0.88 13.11 2.62
CA VAL A 246 -0.34 12.76 3.37
C VAL A 246 -0.14 11.36 3.94
N PRO A 247 0.08 11.23 5.25
CA PRO A 247 0.33 9.93 5.89
C PRO A 247 -0.86 8.99 5.72
N VAL A 248 -0.57 7.69 5.72
CA VAL A 248 -1.59 6.64 5.73
C VAL A 248 -2.17 6.49 7.14
N GLY A 249 -3.45 6.19 7.24
CA GLY A 249 -4.14 5.94 8.51
C GLY A 249 -4.18 4.46 8.90
N VAL A 250 -4.59 4.22 10.14
CA VAL A 250 -5.00 2.93 10.68
C VAL A 250 -6.44 2.99 11.15
N ASP A 251 -7.16 1.88 11.10
CA ASP A 251 -8.49 1.79 11.71
C ASP A 251 -8.35 1.65 13.24
N HIS A 252 -8.32 2.79 13.91
CA HIS A 252 -8.14 2.87 15.37
C HIS A 252 -9.36 2.38 16.17
N THR A 253 -10.44 1.99 15.50
CA THR A 253 -11.60 1.36 16.14
C THR A 253 -11.41 -0.15 16.25
N VAL A 254 -10.68 -0.75 15.33
CA VAL A 254 -10.25 -2.14 15.35
C VAL A 254 -8.94 -2.29 16.11
N PHE A 255 -7.90 -1.55 15.68
CA PHE A 255 -6.58 -1.51 16.35
C PHE A 255 -6.63 -0.56 17.54
N ARG A 256 -6.95 -1.11 18.70
CA ARG A 256 -7.08 -0.38 19.96
C ARG A 256 -6.62 -1.22 21.15
N PRO A 257 -6.28 -0.62 22.28
CA PRO A 257 -6.01 -1.37 23.51
C PRO A 257 -7.17 -2.28 23.85
N GLN A 258 -6.87 -3.51 24.25
CA GLN A 258 -7.83 -4.53 24.67
C GLN A 258 -7.55 -4.88 26.13
N PRO A 259 -8.15 -4.16 27.11
CA PRO A 259 -7.82 -4.34 28.53
C PRO A 259 -8.17 -5.73 29.05
N ASP A 260 -9.10 -6.42 28.40
CA ASP A 260 -9.52 -7.79 28.76
C ASP A 260 -8.57 -8.88 28.21
N VAL A 261 -7.55 -8.49 27.42
CA VAL A 261 -6.55 -9.39 26.86
C VAL A 261 -5.23 -9.17 27.59
N ALA A 262 -4.84 -10.14 28.41
CA ALA A 262 -3.56 -10.10 29.09
C ALA A 262 -2.39 -10.29 28.12
N ALA A 263 -1.36 -9.45 28.22
CA ALA A 263 -0.11 -9.68 27.52
C ALA A 263 0.59 -10.93 28.08
N VAL A 264 1.08 -11.77 27.20
CA VAL A 264 1.82 -12.98 27.56
C VAL A 264 3.27 -12.60 27.86
N PRO A 265 3.81 -12.99 29.04
CA PRO A 265 5.22 -12.71 29.37
C PRO A 265 6.18 -13.24 28.30
N GLY A 266 7.16 -12.46 27.90
CA GLY A 266 8.15 -12.82 26.90
C GLY A 266 7.63 -12.86 25.45
N ARG A 267 6.33 -12.62 25.19
CA ARG A 267 5.78 -12.66 23.83
C ARG A 267 6.18 -11.43 23.03
N LEU A 268 6.82 -11.71 21.90
CA LEU A 268 7.19 -10.75 20.87
C LEU A 268 6.29 -10.95 19.65
N MET A 269 6.05 -9.89 18.88
CA MET A 269 5.24 -9.99 17.67
C MET A 269 5.88 -9.24 16.51
N VAL A 270 5.78 -9.83 15.30
CA VAL A 270 6.15 -9.20 14.03
C VAL A 270 5.10 -9.52 12.96
N THR A 271 4.74 -8.53 12.17
CA THR A 271 3.91 -8.73 10.98
C THR A 271 4.81 -8.73 9.75
N SER A 272 4.81 -9.84 9.01
CA SER A 272 5.60 -10.00 7.79
C SER A 272 4.82 -10.78 6.74
N SER A 273 4.37 -10.10 5.70
CA SER A 273 3.50 -10.67 4.66
C SER A 273 4.19 -11.68 3.73
N SER A 274 5.53 -11.77 3.75
CA SER A 274 6.27 -12.64 2.82
C SER A 274 7.72 -12.86 3.28
N ASP A 275 8.35 -13.91 2.71
CA ASP A 275 9.79 -14.22 2.87
C ASP A 275 10.68 -13.23 2.07
N VAL A 276 10.38 -11.93 2.20
CA VAL A 276 11.09 -10.84 1.53
C VAL A 276 12.21 -10.33 2.42
N PRO A 277 13.46 -10.33 1.95
CA PRO A 277 14.63 -9.90 2.74
C PRO A 277 14.48 -8.51 3.35
N MET A 278 13.79 -7.60 2.65
CA MET A 278 13.56 -6.22 3.08
C MET A 278 12.79 -6.11 4.39
N LYS A 279 11.99 -7.13 4.74
CA LYS A 279 11.22 -7.15 6.00
C LYS A 279 12.06 -7.54 7.24
N GLY A 280 13.33 -7.85 7.07
CA GLY A 280 14.30 -8.00 8.18
C GLY A 280 14.02 -9.16 9.14
N LEU A 281 13.25 -10.18 8.73
CA LEU A 281 12.86 -11.27 9.63
C LEU A 281 14.06 -12.14 10.04
N VAL A 282 15.06 -12.33 9.15
CA VAL A 282 16.27 -13.12 9.48
C VAL A 282 17.10 -12.42 10.57
N PRO A 283 17.45 -11.11 10.49
CA PRO A 283 18.07 -10.39 11.60
C PRO A 283 17.28 -10.44 12.91
N LEU A 284 15.94 -10.44 12.84
CA LEU A 284 15.11 -10.60 14.05
C LEU A 284 15.24 -12.00 14.64
N LEU A 285 15.29 -13.06 13.83
CA LEU A 285 15.53 -14.43 14.32
C LEU A 285 16.91 -14.57 14.97
N GLU A 286 17.92 -13.90 14.41
CA GLU A 286 19.26 -13.84 15.03
C GLU A 286 19.22 -13.10 16.38
N ALA A 287 18.47 -11.99 16.47
CA ALA A 287 18.24 -11.29 17.73
C ALA A 287 17.48 -12.16 18.75
N LEU A 288 16.48 -12.91 18.32
CA LEU A 288 15.72 -13.85 19.16
C LEU A 288 16.63 -14.95 19.72
N SER A 289 17.55 -15.48 18.90
CA SER A 289 18.52 -16.49 19.34
C SER A 289 19.45 -15.94 20.45
N LEU A 290 19.84 -14.64 20.37
CA LEU A 290 20.61 -13.99 21.43
C LEU A 290 19.79 -13.81 22.72
N LEU A 291 18.53 -13.42 22.61
CA LEU A 291 17.62 -13.20 23.75
C LEU A 291 17.33 -14.50 24.49
N ARG A 292 17.19 -15.60 23.75
CA ARG A 292 16.85 -16.91 24.30
C ARG A 292 17.95 -17.52 25.19
N ALA A 293 19.16 -16.98 25.12
CA ALA A 293 20.28 -17.47 25.95
C ALA A 293 20.04 -17.27 27.46
N ASP A 294 19.28 -16.24 27.85
CA ASP A 294 19.05 -15.83 29.22
C ASP A 294 17.58 -15.49 29.55
N ARG A 295 16.65 -15.65 28.55
CA ARG A 295 15.24 -15.24 28.69
C ARG A 295 14.29 -16.27 28.09
N ASP A 296 13.12 -16.41 28.71
CA ASP A 296 12.00 -17.15 28.14
C ASP A 296 11.23 -16.19 27.20
N VAL A 297 11.43 -16.36 25.90
CA VAL A 297 10.83 -15.52 24.86
C VAL A 297 10.21 -16.37 23.77
N GLU A 298 9.06 -15.95 23.26
CA GLU A 298 8.44 -16.50 22.06
C GLU A 298 8.19 -15.39 21.02
N LEU A 299 8.22 -15.74 19.74
CA LEU A 299 7.95 -14.85 18.63
C LEU A 299 6.71 -15.31 17.86
N VAL A 300 5.70 -14.48 17.81
CA VAL A 300 4.55 -14.65 16.91
C VAL A 300 4.83 -13.88 15.61
N VAL A 301 4.92 -14.62 14.50
CA VAL A 301 5.07 -14.09 13.15
C VAL A 301 3.70 -14.11 12.48
N VAL A 302 3.08 -12.96 12.28
CA VAL A 302 1.86 -12.87 11.49
C VAL A 302 2.24 -12.75 10.01
N GLY A 303 2.06 -13.85 9.31
CA GLY A 303 2.46 -14.05 7.93
C GLY A 303 2.73 -15.53 7.67
N LYS A 304 2.91 -15.86 6.40
CA LYS A 304 3.21 -17.24 5.99
C LYS A 304 4.59 -17.28 5.31
N PRO A 305 5.68 -17.56 6.06
CA PRO A 305 6.97 -17.83 5.46
C PRO A 305 6.87 -18.98 4.46
N ARG A 306 7.68 -18.92 3.41
CA ARG A 306 7.73 -19.99 2.41
C ARG A 306 8.42 -21.21 3.02
N GLU A 307 7.80 -22.37 2.88
CA GLU A 307 8.42 -23.65 3.25
C GLU A 307 9.74 -23.85 2.49
N GLY A 308 10.81 -24.22 3.19
CA GLY A 308 12.17 -24.27 2.66
C GLY A 308 12.73 -22.91 2.21
N GLY A 309 12.06 -21.79 2.55
CA GLY A 309 12.49 -20.42 2.29
C GLY A 309 13.65 -19.98 3.18
N ARG A 310 14.05 -18.72 3.06
CA ARG A 310 15.17 -18.16 3.85
C ARG A 310 14.84 -18.10 5.34
N VAL A 311 13.61 -17.73 5.66
CA VAL A 311 13.14 -17.61 7.05
C VAL A 311 13.05 -18.99 7.68
N ASP A 312 12.44 -19.96 7.00
CA ASP A 312 12.30 -21.33 7.48
C ASP A 312 13.67 -21.99 7.76
N ARG A 313 14.63 -21.83 6.81
CA ARG A 313 16.01 -22.29 7.02
C ARG A 313 16.72 -21.57 8.17
N ALA A 314 16.43 -20.28 8.40
CA ALA A 314 17.00 -19.56 9.52
C ALA A 314 16.45 -20.06 10.87
N ILE A 315 15.14 -20.33 10.96
CA ILE A 315 14.50 -20.93 12.13
C ILE A 315 15.16 -22.28 12.50
N GLU A 316 15.39 -23.13 11.49
CA GLU A 316 16.05 -24.42 11.70
C GLU A 316 17.52 -24.27 12.13
N ARG A 317 18.28 -23.47 11.39
CA ARG A 317 19.70 -23.23 11.68
C ARG A 317 19.93 -22.67 13.08
N LEU A 318 19.03 -21.83 13.57
CA LEU A 318 19.13 -21.16 14.87
C LEU A 318 18.45 -21.97 16.00
N GLY A 319 17.82 -23.10 15.69
CA GLY A 319 17.14 -23.93 16.68
C GLY A 319 15.92 -23.26 17.34
N LEU A 320 15.13 -22.48 16.56
CA LEU A 320 14.04 -21.64 17.08
C LEU A 320 12.65 -22.19 16.82
N ARG A 321 12.53 -23.45 16.36
CA ARG A 321 11.25 -24.06 15.96
C ARG A 321 10.21 -24.11 17.08
N ASP A 322 10.64 -24.24 18.31
CA ASP A 322 9.81 -24.34 19.52
C ASP A 322 9.32 -22.97 20.04
N VAL A 323 9.98 -21.88 19.68
CA VAL A 323 9.65 -20.52 20.15
C VAL A 323 9.15 -19.58 19.05
N VAL A 324 9.15 -20.01 17.78
CA VAL A 324 8.61 -19.23 16.66
C VAL A 324 7.31 -19.82 16.18
N ARG A 325 6.22 -19.07 16.34
CA ARG A 325 4.88 -19.44 15.88
C ARG A 325 4.47 -18.58 14.72
N CYS A 326 4.13 -19.19 13.56
CA CYS A 326 3.60 -18.49 12.39
C CYS A 326 2.08 -18.57 12.34
N VAL A 327 1.41 -17.45 12.08
CA VAL A 327 -0.04 -17.31 11.96
C VAL A 327 -0.36 -16.60 10.66
N SER A 328 -1.34 -17.06 9.89
CA SER A 328 -1.74 -16.43 8.63
C SER A 328 -3.22 -16.60 8.35
N GLY A 329 -3.79 -15.74 7.50
CA GLY A 329 -5.21 -15.81 7.13
C GLY A 329 -6.15 -15.36 8.25
N ILE A 330 -5.67 -14.52 9.15
CA ILE A 330 -6.43 -13.95 10.27
C ILE A 330 -7.11 -12.63 9.87
N SER A 331 -8.19 -12.30 10.57
CA SER A 331 -8.88 -11.00 10.43
C SER A 331 -8.11 -9.86 11.09
N ASP A 332 -8.53 -8.62 10.83
CA ASP A 332 -7.95 -7.44 11.49
C ASP A 332 -8.20 -7.45 13.00
N GLU A 333 -9.33 -7.97 13.47
CA GLU A 333 -9.66 -8.14 14.89
C GLU A 333 -8.76 -9.19 15.56
N GLU A 334 -8.48 -10.28 14.86
CA GLU A 334 -7.54 -11.30 15.33
C GLU A 334 -6.11 -10.77 15.34
N LEU A 335 -5.73 -9.97 14.34
CA LEU A 335 -4.44 -9.29 14.29
C LEU A 335 -4.29 -8.30 15.47
N ALA A 336 -5.32 -7.49 15.75
CA ALA A 336 -5.34 -6.58 16.91
C ALA A 336 -5.20 -7.35 18.23
N ARG A 337 -5.83 -8.54 18.33
CA ARG A 337 -5.68 -9.41 19.49
C ARG A 337 -4.26 -9.98 19.62
N CYS A 338 -3.61 -10.34 18.50
CA CYS A 338 -2.20 -10.76 18.53
C CYS A 338 -1.30 -9.63 19.03
N TYR A 339 -1.53 -8.37 18.62
CA TYR A 339 -0.83 -7.21 19.18
C TYR A 339 -1.07 -7.09 20.69
N ALA A 340 -2.33 -7.14 21.15
CA ALA A 340 -2.67 -7.01 22.57
C ALA A 340 -2.01 -8.09 23.44
N GLN A 341 -1.78 -9.28 22.91
CA GLN A 341 -1.08 -10.36 23.60
C GLN A 341 0.45 -10.21 23.65
N ALA A 342 1.03 -9.31 22.85
CA ALA A 342 2.47 -9.11 22.80
C ALA A 342 2.95 -8.09 23.83
N GLN A 343 4.11 -8.34 24.44
CA GLN A 343 4.80 -7.32 25.27
C GLN A 343 5.52 -6.29 24.44
N VAL A 344 6.04 -6.68 23.26
CA VAL A 344 6.76 -5.81 22.33
C VAL A 344 6.39 -6.20 20.90
N ALA A 345 6.03 -5.23 20.09
CA ALA A 345 5.90 -5.37 18.65
C ALA A 345 7.21 -4.94 17.94
N ILE A 346 7.60 -5.66 16.91
CA ILE A 346 8.88 -5.44 16.25
C ILE A 346 8.66 -5.17 14.76
N VAL A 347 9.32 -4.12 14.26
CA VAL A 347 9.34 -3.77 12.82
C VAL A 347 10.78 -3.75 12.34
N PRO A 348 11.38 -4.93 12.03
CA PRO A 348 12.80 -5.07 11.75
C PRO A 348 13.18 -4.74 10.32
N SER A 349 12.28 -4.09 9.57
CA SER A 349 12.42 -3.84 8.14
C SER A 349 13.68 -3.05 7.80
N LEU A 350 14.35 -3.44 6.70
CA LEU A 350 15.49 -2.71 6.17
C LEU A 350 15.08 -1.40 5.50
N TYR A 351 13.85 -1.35 5.02
CA TYR A 351 13.24 -0.17 4.41
C TYR A 351 11.72 -0.28 4.46
N GLU A 352 11.04 0.82 4.77
CA GLU A 352 9.58 1.00 4.66
C GLU A 352 9.27 2.34 4.01
N GLY A 353 8.32 2.35 3.08
CA GLY A 353 7.77 3.59 2.54
C GLY A 353 6.88 4.33 3.54
N PHE A 354 6.25 3.57 4.46
CA PHE A 354 5.46 4.08 5.59
C PHE A 354 5.52 3.11 6.78
N SER A 355 4.81 2.06 6.82
CA SER A 355 4.68 0.97 7.79
C SER A 355 3.34 0.95 8.51
N LEU A 356 2.39 0.21 7.94
CA LEU A 356 1.12 -0.12 8.62
C LEU A 356 1.37 -0.91 9.92
N PRO A 357 2.24 -1.94 9.95
CA PRO A 357 2.49 -2.69 11.18
C PRO A 357 2.94 -1.84 12.37
N ALA A 358 3.72 -0.78 12.12
CA ALA A 358 4.14 0.12 13.20
C ALA A 358 2.95 0.89 13.79
N ILE A 359 2.10 1.48 12.94
CA ILE A 359 0.94 2.24 13.43
C ILE A 359 -0.17 1.35 13.99
N GLU A 360 -0.32 0.11 13.52
CA GLU A 360 -1.23 -0.88 14.08
C GLU A 360 -0.84 -1.26 15.51
N ALA A 361 0.43 -1.61 15.73
CA ALA A 361 0.97 -1.90 17.07
C ALA A 361 0.83 -0.69 18.01
N MET A 362 1.23 0.49 17.55
CA MET A 362 1.10 1.74 18.32
C MET A 362 -0.36 2.06 18.62
N ALA A 363 -1.29 1.85 17.68
CA ALA A 363 -2.72 2.04 17.89
C ALA A 363 -3.28 1.09 18.98
N CYS A 364 -2.75 -0.12 19.06
CA CYS A 364 -3.06 -1.08 20.12
C CYS A 364 -2.43 -0.72 21.48
N GLY A 365 -1.61 0.33 21.55
CA GLY A 365 -0.90 0.71 22.77
C GLY A 365 0.28 -0.21 23.10
N VAL A 366 0.77 -0.97 22.13
CA VAL A 366 1.91 -1.89 22.28
C VAL A 366 3.22 -1.14 21.95
N PRO A 367 4.25 -1.19 22.81
CA PRO A 367 5.53 -0.54 22.53
C PRO A 367 6.20 -1.18 21.31
N VAL A 368 6.76 -0.34 20.45
CA VAL A 368 7.38 -0.75 19.19
C VAL A 368 8.89 -0.62 19.25
N VAL A 369 9.60 -1.69 18.87
CA VAL A 369 11.01 -1.63 18.47
C VAL A 369 11.06 -1.68 16.95
N ALA A 370 11.57 -0.63 16.31
CA ALA A 370 11.67 -0.54 14.86
C ALA A 370 13.09 -0.18 14.43
N THR A 371 13.42 -0.44 13.18
CA THR A 371 14.67 0.05 12.61
C THR A 371 14.55 1.51 12.17
N THR A 372 15.70 2.12 11.81
CA THR A 372 15.73 3.45 11.17
C THR A 372 15.54 3.36 9.64
N GLY A 373 15.03 2.25 9.10
CA GLY A 373 14.88 2.02 7.68
C GLY A 373 13.72 2.81 7.04
N GLY A 374 14.04 3.69 6.08
CA GLY A 374 13.05 4.47 5.34
C GLY A 374 12.24 5.42 6.21
N ALA A 375 10.92 5.32 6.16
CA ALA A 375 10.00 6.19 6.90
C ALA A 375 9.77 5.79 8.36
N LEU A 376 10.36 4.71 8.87
CA LEU A 376 10.14 4.26 10.26
C LEU A 376 10.42 5.34 11.30
N PRO A 377 11.47 6.19 11.20
CA PRO A 377 11.67 7.30 12.13
C PRO A 377 10.55 8.36 12.06
N GLU A 378 9.95 8.57 10.89
CA GLU A 378 8.82 9.50 10.75
C GLU A 378 7.54 8.93 11.37
N VAL A 379 7.34 7.62 11.29
CA VAL A 379 6.16 6.92 11.81
C VAL A 379 6.28 6.75 13.32
N VAL A 380 7.35 6.10 13.78
CA VAL A 380 7.56 5.79 15.21
C VAL A 380 7.86 7.05 16.02
N GLY A 381 8.52 8.05 15.44
CA GLY A 381 8.93 9.27 16.15
C GLY A 381 10.32 9.16 16.75
N ARG A 382 10.60 9.99 17.77
CA ARG A 382 11.90 9.96 18.43
C ARG A 382 12.06 8.71 19.29
N SER A 383 13.24 8.10 19.20
CA SER A 383 13.57 6.93 20.01
C SER A 383 13.49 7.25 21.50
N GLY A 384 12.82 6.40 22.27
CA GLY A 384 12.59 6.58 23.71
C GLY A 384 11.38 7.44 24.08
N GLU A 385 10.71 8.11 23.12
CA GLU A 385 9.48 8.89 23.35
C GLU A 385 8.22 8.11 23.01
N THR A 386 8.14 7.56 21.78
CA THR A 386 6.94 6.88 21.24
C THR A 386 7.23 5.46 20.72
N GLY A 387 8.49 5.02 20.84
CA GLY A 387 9.01 3.71 20.46
C GLY A 387 10.53 3.69 20.60
N VAL A 388 11.16 2.60 20.23
CA VAL A 388 12.61 2.44 20.22
C VAL A 388 13.11 2.23 18.80
N LEU A 389 14.10 2.98 18.36
CA LEU A 389 14.70 2.89 17.05
C LEU A 389 16.12 2.31 17.13
N VAL A 390 16.42 1.37 16.22
CA VAL A 390 17.73 0.71 16.10
C VAL A 390 18.23 0.74 14.65
N PRO A 391 19.52 0.58 14.38
CA PRO A 391 20.01 0.44 13.01
C PRO A 391 19.40 -0.76 12.30
N PRO A 392 19.11 -0.69 10.99
CA PRO A 392 18.65 -1.85 10.22
C PRO A 392 19.76 -2.90 10.10
N ASN A 393 19.37 -4.16 10.03
CA ASN A 393 20.28 -5.30 9.89
C ASN A 393 21.32 -5.42 11.04
N ASP A 394 20.92 -5.03 12.25
CA ASP A 394 21.73 -5.15 13.48
C ASP A 394 21.00 -6.02 14.52
N PRO A 395 21.22 -7.36 14.51
CA PRO A 395 20.59 -8.26 15.46
C PRO A 395 20.92 -7.96 16.93
N LEU A 396 22.14 -7.47 17.21
CA LEU A 396 22.55 -7.16 18.56
C LEU A 396 21.85 -5.92 19.11
N ALA A 397 21.72 -4.86 18.30
CA ALA A 397 20.94 -3.68 18.67
C ALA A 397 19.45 -4.02 18.86
N LEU A 398 18.87 -4.86 17.99
CA LEU A 398 17.50 -5.38 18.16
C LEU A 398 17.35 -6.13 19.48
N ALA A 399 18.24 -7.09 19.78
CA ALA A 399 18.18 -7.87 21.00
C ALA A 399 18.28 -6.98 22.25
N ARG A 400 19.21 -6.03 22.28
CA ARG A 400 19.37 -5.09 23.41
C ARG A 400 18.12 -4.21 23.61
N ALA A 401 17.54 -3.68 22.54
CA ALA A 401 16.34 -2.86 22.61
C ALA A 401 15.13 -3.65 23.12
N ILE A 402 14.96 -4.88 22.63
CA ILE A 402 13.89 -5.78 23.07
C ILE A 402 14.08 -6.16 24.55
N ALA A 403 15.30 -6.56 24.95
CA ALA A 403 15.63 -6.89 26.34
C ALA A 403 15.30 -5.74 27.29
N GLY A 404 15.74 -4.51 26.94
CA GLY A 404 15.45 -3.31 27.75
C GLY A 404 13.95 -3.06 27.94
N LEU A 405 13.13 -3.34 26.93
CA LEU A 405 11.68 -3.22 27.08
C LEU A 405 11.07 -4.39 27.86
N LEU A 406 11.59 -5.60 27.73
CA LEU A 406 11.10 -6.75 28.52
C LEU A 406 11.39 -6.55 30.02
N ASP A 407 12.52 -5.92 30.36
CA ASP A 407 12.95 -5.67 31.74
C ASP A 407 12.25 -4.47 32.40
N ASP A 408 11.68 -3.54 31.62
CA ASP A 408 11.08 -2.31 32.13
C ASP A 408 9.57 -2.20 31.77
N PRO A 409 8.67 -2.73 32.60
CA PRO A 409 7.23 -2.62 32.41
C PRO A 409 6.74 -1.16 32.37
N ALA A 410 7.37 -0.26 33.11
CA ALA A 410 6.98 1.15 33.14
C ALA A 410 7.32 1.85 31.81
N ALA A 411 8.48 1.54 31.22
CA ALA A 411 8.83 2.01 29.88
C ALA A 411 7.86 1.46 28.82
N ARG A 412 7.51 0.17 28.91
CA ARG A 412 6.50 -0.41 27.99
C ARG A 412 5.17 0.33 28.05
N ALA A 413 4.64 0.56 29.24
CA ALA A 413 3.37 1.28 29.43
C ALA A 413 3.45 2.73 28.91
N ARG A 414 4.52 3.44 29.22
CA ARG A 414 4.74 4.82 28.79
C ARG A 414 4.86 4.94 27.27
N LEU A 415 5.69 4.09 26.65
CA LEU A 415 5.91 4.12 25.20
C LEU A 415 4.68 3.66 24.43
N GLY A 416 3.93 2.66 24.93
CA GLY A 416 2.69 2.20 24.34
C GLY A 416 1.63 3.30 24.35
N ALA A 417 1.43 4.00 25.47
CA ALA A 417 0.50 5.12 25.59
C ALA A 417 0.88 6.27 24.64
N ALA A 418 2.14 6.72 24.70
CA ALA A 418 2.61 7.81 23.83
C ALA A 418 2.57 7.45 22.34
N GLY A 419 2.82 6.18 22.00
CA GLY A 419 2.67 5.67 20.65
C GLY A 419 1.24 5.76 20.15
N ARG A 420 0.27 5.36 20.98
CA ARG A 420 -1.16 5.47 20.65
C ARG A 420 -1.59 6.93 20.46
N ASP A 421 -1.21 7.81 21.37
CA ASP A 421 -1.55 9.24 21.26
C ASP A 421 -1.05 9.83 19.93
N ARG A 422 0.19 9.47 19.54
CA ARG A 422 0.76 9.86 18.26
C ARG A 422 -0.05 9.34 17.08
N VAL A 423 -0.54 8.10 17.14
CA VAL A 423 -1.39 7.53 16.07
C VAL A 423 -2.71 8.27 15.96
N LEU A 424 -3.38 8.53 17.07
CA LEU A 424 -4.67 9.24 17.11
C LEU A 424 -4.54 10.68 16.59
N ASP A 425 -3.39 11.33 16.85
CA ASP A 425 -3.11 12.69 16.36
C ASP A 425 -2.79 12.74 14.86
N ARG A 426 -2.10 11.71 14.29
CA ARG A 426 -1.46 11.85 12.98
C ARG A 426 -1.81 10.79 11.95
N PHE A 427 -2.21 9.60 12.38
CA PHE A 427 -2.27 8.41 11.54
C PHE A 427 -3.64 7.74 11.58
N THR A 428 -4.72 8.52 11.63
CA THR A 428 -6.08 8.03 11.42
C THR A 428 -6.49 8.18 9.96
N TRP A 429 -7.42 7.34 9.50
CA TRP A 429 -7.95 7.46 8.13
C TRP A 429 -8.70 8.78 7.91
N GLN A 430 -9.26 9.37 8.97
CA GLN A 430 -9.85 10.71 8.92
C GLN A 430 -8.80 11.76 8.55
N VAL A 431 -7.63 11.74 9.20
CA VAL A 431 -6.51 12.65 8.89
C VAL A 431 -6.04 12.46 7.44
N THR A 432 -5.92 11.20 6.99
CA THR A 432 -5.57 10.87 5.60
C THR A 432 -6.60 11.44 4.61
N ALA A 433 -7.89 11.27 4.88
CA ALA A 433 -8.97 11.75 4.02
C ALA A 433 -9.03 13.29 3.98
N MET A 434 -8.88 13.95 5.13
CA MET A 434 -8.82 15.42 5.22
C MET A 434 -7.65 15.99 4.41
N GLY A 435 -6.44 15.40 4.54
CA GLY A 435 -5.26 15.79 3.78
C GLY A 435 -5.46 15.58 2.28
N THR A 436 -6.05 14.44 1.89
CA THR A 436 -6.35 14.12 0.49
C THR A 436 -7.40 15.08 -0.09
N ALA A 437 -8.47 15.38 0.65
CA ALA A 437 -9.50 16.34 0.22
C ALA A 437 -8.94 17.77 0.09
N ALA A 438 -7.98 18.16 0.93
CA ALA A 438 -7.26 19.43 0.76
C ALA A 438 -6.47 19.47 -0.54
N CYS A 439 -5.79 18.35 -0.91
CA CYS A 439 -5.11 18.24 -2.20
C CYS A 439 -6.08 18.31 -3.39
N TYR A 440 -7.29 17.74 -3.27
CA TYR A 440 -8.33 17.87 -4.30
C TYR A 440 -8.73 19.31 -4.53
N ARG A 441 -8.97 20.08 -3.47
CA ARG A 441 -9.33 21.50 -3.56
C ARG A 441 -8.20 22.31 -4.19
N ALA A 442 -6.97 22.13 -3.70
CA ALA A 442 -5.80 22.81 -4.27
C ALA A 442 -5.62 22.53 -5.77
N LEU A 443 -5.84 21.27 -6.19
CA LEU A 443 -5.77 20.89 -7.62
C LEU A 443 -6.86 21.59 -8.45
N LEU A 444 -8.06 21.72 -7.95
CA LEU A 444 -9.18 22.37 -8.63
C LEU A 444 -9.01 23.90 -8.69
N ASP A 445 -8.42 24.50 -7.65
CA ASP A 445 -8.17 25.95 -7.58
C ASP A 445 -7.07 26.41 -8.57
N THR A 446 -6.07 25.57 -8.85
CA THR A 446 -5.00 25.88 -9.81
C THR A 446 -5.46 25.86 -11.28
N GLY A 447 -6.64 25.31 -11.57
CA GLY A 447 -7.17 25.18 -12.93
C GLY A 447 -6.42 24.13 -13.78
N PRO A 448 -6.91 23.79 -14.98
CA PRO A 448 -6.20 22.89 -15.89
C PRO A 448 -4.89 23.56 -16.35
N PRO A 449 -3.79 22.78 -16.52
CA PRO A 449 -2.53 23.32 -17.01
C PRO A 449 -2.74 24.03 -18.37
N GLU A 450 -2.22 25.25 -18.51
CA GLU A 450 -2.22 26.00 -19.77
C GLU A 450 -1.40 25.23 -20.82
N GLY A 451 -2.06 24.45 -21.68
CA GLY A 451 -1.37 23.64 -22.71
C GLY A 451 -2.27 22.88 -23.66
N GLY A 452 -3.56 22.78 -23.39
CA GLY A 452 -4.55 22.13 -24.25
C GLY A 452 -5.27 23.16 -25.14
N ARG A 453 -5.11 23.09 -26.44
CA ARG A 453 -5.81 23.92 -27.43
C ARG A 453 -7.31 23.96 -27.16
N GLY A 454 -7.83 25.16 -26.94
CA GLY A 454 -9.15 25.45 -26.42
C GLY A 454 -10.31 24.89 -27.25
N VAL A 455 -11.26 24.36 -26.51
CA VAL A 455 -12.68 24.40 -26.86
C VAL A 455 -13.31 25.38 -25.83
N ARG A 456 -13.59 26.60 -26.27
CA ARG A 456 -14.36 27.59 -25.53
C ARG A 456 -15.81 27.07 -25.41
N GLY A 457 -16.13 26.48 -24.29
CA GLY A 457 -17.49 26.27 -23.85
C GLY A 457 -17.64 26.92 -22.49
N GLY A 458 -18.33 28.05 -22.44
CA GLY A 458 -18.61 28.77 -21.21
C GLY A 458 -19.34 27.86 -20.23
N ARG A 459 -18.74 27.65 -19.06
CA ARG A 459 -19.41 26.98 -17.94
C ARG A 459 -19.31 27.87 -16.71
N HIS A 460 -20.47 28.14 -16.12
CA HIS A 460 -20.58 28.65 -14.77
C HIS A 460 -19.69 27.81 -13.84
N ARG A 461 -18.72 28.44 -13.19
CA ARG A 461 -18.04 27.89 -12.03
C ARG A 461 -19.06 27.84 -10.89
N PRO A 462 -19.35 26.69 -10.30
CA PRO A 462 -20.02 26.68 -9.01
C PRO A 462 -19.05 27.30 -7.99
N GLN A 463 -19.46 28.38 -7.33
CA GLN A 463 -18.78 28.86 -6.12
C GLN A 463 -18.94 27.77 -5.07
N VAL A 464 -17.86 27.05 -4.80
CA VAL A 464 -17.82 26.03 -3.75
C VAL A 464 -17.77 26.77 -2.40
N ALA A 465 -18.89 26.83 -1.70
CA ALA A 465 -18.91 27.27 -0.31
C ALA A 465 -18.05 26.29 0.53
N PRO A 466 -17.28 26.74 1.53
CA PRO A 466 -16.47 25.86 2.36
C PRO A 466 -17.41 24.89 3.08
N CYS A 467 -17.13 23.58 2.94
CA CYS A 467 -17.76 22.54 3.73
C CYS A 467 -17.52 22.86 5.21
N ALA A 468 -18.58 22.80 6.04
CA ALA A 468 -18.52 23.15 7.45
C ALA A 468 -17.69 22.13 8.24
N THR A 469 -16.38 22.25 8.18
CA THR A 469 -15.44 21.61 9.10
C THR A 469 -14.52 22.71 9.63
N ASP A 470 -14.50 22.78 10.94
CA ASP A 470 -13.88 23.77 11.80
C ASP A 470 -12.45 24.16 11.37
N ARG A 471 -12.23 25.48 11.18
CA ARG A 471 -10.94 26.07 10.81
C ARG A 471 -9.86 25.98 11.88
N SER A 472 -10.14 25.41 13.06
CA SER A 472 -9.23 25.43 14.21
C SER A 472 -8.10 24.40 14.15
N LEU A 473 -8.17 23.36 13.29
CA LEU A 473 -7.17 22.28 13.25
C LEU A 473 -6.04 22.45 12.21
N VAL A 474 -6.20 23.38 11.26
CA VAL A 474 -5.20 23.58 10.19
C VAL A 474 -4.02 24.47 10.61
N THR A 475 -4.18 25.28 11.64
CA THR A 475 -3.15 26.23 12.10
C THR A 475 -2.06 25.63 13.01
N SER A 476 -2.27 24.43 13.55
CA SER A 476 -1.26 23.76 14.39
C SER A 476 -0.14 23.06 13.60
N ALA A 477 -0.37 22.70 12.34
CA ALA A 477 0.64 21.98 11.54
C ALA A 477 1.70 22.89 10.89
N ALA A 478 1.54 24.21 10.92
CA ALA A 478 2.41 25.18 10.24
C ALA A 478 3.42 25.88 11.16
N LYS A 479 3.44 25.60 12.47
CA LYS A 479 4.39 26.18 13.43
C LYS A 479 5.25 25.12 14.09
N GLY A 480 6.20 24.60 13.38
CA GLY A 480 7.33 23.83 13.88
C GLY A 480 8.60 24.41 13.31
N ALA A 481 9.21 25.35 14.03
CA ALA A 481 10.47 25.98 13.73
C ALA A 481 11.67 25.02 13.96
N PRO A 482 12.89 25.44 13.59
CA PRO A 482 13.98 24.58 13.15
C PRO A 482 14.84 24.07 14.31
N CYS A 483 15.38 22.92 14.17
CA CYS A 483 16.75 22.45 14.36
C CYS A 483 16.82 20.94 14.11
#